data_5167af0266d0e17e445482c0f07cd05c
#
_entry.id   5167af0266d0e17e445482c0f07cd05c
#
_cell.length_a   1.000
_cell.length_b   1.000
_cell.length_c   1.000
_cell.angle_alpha   90.00
_cell.angle_beta   90.00
_cell.angle_gamma   90.00
#
_symmetry.space_group_name_H-M   'P 1'
#
loop_
_entity.id
_entity.type
_entity.pdbx_description
1 polymer ?
#
loop_
_entity_poly.entity_id
_entity_poly.type
_entity_poly.pdbx_seq_one_letter_code
_entity_poly.pdbx_strand_id
1 'polypeptide(L)'
;MSKPRVTIKDLAKELKISTSTVSRALCDKWDVNPETRKAVLELAEKWNYKPNPISLSLKQSQSMFIGVIVPEFVNSFFSEVIMGIQSVLNPEGYHVLIMQSNESHENELRNMKALEAQMVDGFLISVTQESENTSYFSDLIWNNFPVVCTNSTADFSPE
;
A
#
# COMPACT_ATOMS: atom_id res chain seq x y z
N MET A 1 -8.20 28.44 -6.45
CA MET A 1 -8.12 27.54 -7.63
C MET A 1 -6.79 26.81 -7.58
N SER A 2 -6.78 25.50 -7.36
CA SER A 2 -5.55 24.70 -7.38
C SER A 2 -5.03 24.64 -8.82
N LYS A 3 -3.72 24.89 -9.01
CA LYS A 3 -3.09 24.67 -10.33
C LYS A 3 -3.30 23.20 -10.74
N PRO A 4 -3.69 22.92 -11.98
CA PRO A 4 -3.81 21.54 -12.45
C PRO A 4 -2.46 20.83 -12.28
N ARG A 5 -2.52 19.62 -11.71
CA ARG A 5 -1.33 18.79 -11.48
C ARG A 5 -0.76 18.38 -12.84
N VAL A 6 0.53 18.62 -13.06
CA VAL A 6 1.24 18.14 -14.25
C VAL A 6 1.14 16.62 -14.34
N THR A 7 0.83 16.11 -15.52
CA THR A 7 0.64 14.68 -15.77
C THR A 7 1.74 14.13 -16.67
N ILE A 8 1.87 12.81 -16.70
CA ILE A 8 2.79 12.13 -17.63
C ILE A 8 2.46 12.43 -19.10
N LYS A 9 1.18 12.71 -19.41
CA LYS A 9 0.73 13.09 -20.75
C LYS A 9 1.28 14.46 -21.16
N ASP A 10 1.40 15.38 -20.22
CA ASP A 10 1.93 16.71 -20.47
C ASP A 10 3.43 16.65 -20.79
N LEU A 11 4.20 15.86 -20.02
CA LEU A 11 5.62 15.61 -20.30
C LEU A 11 5.82 14.97 -21.68
N ALA A 12 5.01 13.95 -22.00
CA ALA A 12 5.07 13.25 -23.28
C ALA A 12 4.78 14.19 -24.47
N LYS A 13 3.78 15.07 -24.32
CA LYS A 13 3.41 16.07 -25.33
C LYS A 13 4.52 17.09 -25.55
N GLU A 14 5.12 17.60 -24.48
CA GLU A 14 6.21 18.60 -24.58
C GLU A 14 7.45 18.02 -25.28
N LEU A 15 7.83 16.81 -24.90
CA LEU A 15 9.01 16.12 -25.47
C LEU A 15 8.72 15.42 -26.80
N LYS A 16 7.47 15.44 -27.28
CA LYS A 16 7.02 14.75 -28.51
C LYS A 16 7.37 13.26 -28.54
N ILE A 17 7.26 12.60 -27.40
CA ILE A 17 7.50 11.16 -27.24
C ILE A 17 6.26 10.48 -26.64
N SER A 18 6.23 9.15 -26.63
CA SER A 18 5.10 8.41 -26.05
C SER A 18 5.09 8.48 -24.53
N THR A 19 3.90 8.37 -23.92
CA THR A 19 3.75 8.27 -22.45
C THR A 19 4.47 7.04 -21.89
N SER A 20 4.55 5.95 -22.66
CA SER A 20 5.32 4.76 -22.29
C SER A 20 6.82 5.03 -22.24
N THR A 21 7.36 5.81 -23.17
CA THR A 21 8.78 6.22 -23.15
C THR A 21 9.07 7.10 -21.94
N VAL A 22 8.21 8.09 -21.64
CA VAL A 22 8.34 8.91 -20.43
C VAL A 22 8.30 8.05 -19.16
N SER A 23 7.33 7.11 -19.08
CA SER A 23 7.21 6.21 -17.93
C SER A 23 8.44 5.33 -17.73
N ARG A 24 9.05 4.82 -18.80
CA ARG A 24 10.28 4.02 -18.73
C ARG A 24 11.48 4.86 -18.31
N ALA A 25 11.60 6.07 -18.84
CA ALA A 25 12.66 7.01 -18.50
C ALA A 25 12.64 7.38 -17.00
N LEU A 26 11.45 7.62 -16.44
CA LEU A 26 11.25 7.92 -15.01
C LEU A 26 11.52 6.72 -14.09
N CYS A 27 11.36 5.48 -14.58
CA CYS A 27 11.58 4.24 -13.83
C CYS A 27 12.98 3.61 -14.06
N ASP A 28 13.93 4.36 -14.59
CA ASP A 28 15.31 3.91 -14.84
C ASP A 28 15.41 2.61 -15.66
N LYS A 29 14.54 2.45 -16.66
CA LYS A 29 14.61 1.29 -17.53
C LYS A 29 15.76 1.43 -18.55
N TRP A 30 16.55 0.39 -18.68
CA TRP A 30 17.76 0.30 -19.54
C TRP A 30 17.48 0.47 -21.05
N ASP A 31 16.25 0.30 -21.47
CA ASP A 31 15.80 0.34 -22.86
C ASP A 31 15.46 1.75 -23.37
N VAL A 32 15.76 2.81 -22.58
CA VAL A 32 15.56 4.21 -22.97
C VAL A 32 16.91 4.85 -23.28
N ASN A 33 16.98 5.50 -24.45
CA ASN A 33 18.18 6.27 -24.84
C ASN A 33 18.57 7.28 -23.72
N PRO A 34 19.87 7.33 -23.32
CA PRO A 34 20.34 8.19 -22.25
C PRO A 34 19.99 9.69 -22.42
N GLU A 35 20.04 10.20 -23.65
CA GLU A 35 19.68 11.60 -23.94
C GLU A 35 18.18 11.84 -23.71
N THR A 36 17.35 10.92 -24.17
CA THR A 36 15.88 10.98 -23.93
C THR A 36 15.58 10.94 -22.45
N ARG A 37 16.25 10.03 -21.71
CA ARG A 37 16.09 9.92 -20.26
C ARG A 37 16.45 11.23 -19.56
N LYS A 38 17.60 11.82 -19.91
CA LYS A 38 18.05 13.09 -19.36
C LYS A 38 17.02 14.19 -19.59
N ALA A 39 16.53 14.35 -20.83
CA ALA A 39 15.53 15.35 -21.18
C ALA A 39 14.22 15.16 -20.37
N VAL A 40 13.79 13.90 -20.15
CA VAL A 40 12.58 13.60 -19.34
C VAL A 40 12.78 14.00 -17.89
N LEU A 41 13.93 13.67 -17.29
CA LEU A 41 14.23 13.99 -15.89
C LEU A 41 14.31 15.49 -15.67
N GLU A 42 15.03 16.21 -16.52
CA GLU A 42 15.15 17.68 -16.47
C GLU A 42 13.79 18.38 -16.58
N LEU A 43 12.93 17.92 -17.51
CA LEU A 43 11.61 18.49 -17.67
C LEU A 43 10.69 18.15 -16.47
N ALA A 44 10.78 16.92 -15.94
CA ALA A 44 10.01 16.52 -14.77
C ALA A 44 10.39 17.36 -13.53
N GLU A 45 11.67 17.63 -13.32
CA GLU A 45 12.15 18.50 -12.27
C GLU A 45 11.68 19.94 -12.47
N LYS A 46 11.87 20.50 -13.67
CA LYS A 46 11.45 21.87 -14.02
C LYS A 46 9.96 22.10 -13.78
N TRP A 47 9.13 21.11 -14.06
CA TRP A 47 7.68 21.21 -13.91
C TRP A 47 7.17 20.70 -12.56
N ASN A 48 8.09 20.31 -11.66
CA ASN A 48 7.76 19.69 -10.36
C ASN A 48 6.76 18.53 -10.53
N TYR A 49 7.00 17.70 -11.54
CA TYR A 49 6.18 16.53 -11.81
C TYR A 49 6.41 15.50 -10.71
N LYS A 50 5.33 15.03 -10.11
CA LYS A 50 5.35 13.90 -9.19
C LYS A 50 4.52 12.76 -9.77
N PRO A 51 5.09 11.57 -9.93
CA PRO A 51 4.32 10.39 -10.35
C PRO A 51 3.06 10.23 -9.49
N ASN A 52 2.00 9.75 -10.11
CA ASN A 52 0.79 9.40 -9.36
C ASN A 52 1.02 8.06 -8.64
N PRO A 53 1.01 8.02 -7.30
CA PRO A 53 1.24 6.77 -6.55
C PRO A 53 0.25 5.66 -6.95
N ILE A 54 -1.02 6.00 -7.17
CA ILE A 54 -2.06 5.05 -7.60
C ILE A 54 -1.71 4.42 -8.96
N SER A 55 -1.16 5.21 -9.91
CA SER A 55 -0.76 4.68 -11.21
C SER A 55 0.50 3.81 -11.12
N LEU A 56 1.36 4.06 -10.13
CA LEU A 56 2.54 3.24 -9.87
C LEU A 56 2.14 1.92 -9.22
N SER A 57 1.29 1.94 -8.20
CA SER A 57 0.81 0.73 -7.53
C SER A 57 0.05 -0.18 -8.47
N LEU A 58 -0.82 0.35 -9.34
CA LEU A 58 -1.48 -0.43 -10.39
C LEU A 58 -0.50 -1.10 -11.36
N LYS A 59 0.60 -0.43 -11.70
CA LYS A 59 1.63 -0.98 -12.60
C LYS A 59 2.50 -2.04 -11.92
N GLN A 60 2.74 -1.89 -10.63
CA GLN A 60 3.58 -2.79 -9.83
C GLN A 60 2.77 -3.91 -9.18
N SER A 61 1.43 -3.83 -9.21
CA SER A 61 0.52 -4.69 -8.43
C SER A 61 0.84 -4.70 -6.93
N GLN A 62 1.39 -3.60 -6.44
CA GLN A 62 1.77 -3.41 -5.05
C GLN A 62 1.49 -1.97 -4.65
N SER A 63 0.85 -1.79 -3.51
CA SER A 63 0.54 -0.47 -2.95
C SER A 63 1.66 0.08 -2.07
N MET A 64 2.52 -0.79 -1.57
CA MET A 64 3.53 -0.53 -0.55
C MET A 64 2.90 -0.10 0.78
N PHE A 65 1.67 -0.54 1.05
CA PHE A 65 0.99 -0.35 2.32
C PHE A 65 0.64 -1.70 2.96
N ILE A 66 0.86 -1.80 4.26
CA ILE A 66 0.42 -2.92 5.11
C ILE A 66 -0.58 -2.38 6.11
N GLY A 67 -1.74 -3.05 6.22
CA GLY A 67 -2.74 -2.76 7.24
C GLY A 67 -2.38 -3.42 8.56
N VAL A 68 -2.41 -2.67 9.65
CA VAL A 68 -2.23 -3.20 11.01
C VAL A 68 -3.47 -2.88 11.83
N ILE A 69 -4.11 -3.91 12.37
CA ILE A 69 -5.28 -3.76 13.24
C ILE A 69 -4.93 -4.26 14.62
N VAL A 70 -5.07 -3.38 15.61
CA VAL A 70 -4.81 -3.68 17.02
C VAL A 70 -6.03 -3.38 17.87
N PRO A 71 -6.21 -4.04 19.02
CA PRO A 71 -7.35 -3.79 19.89
C PRO A 71 -7.37 -2.37 20.45
N GLU A 72 -6.20 -1.88 20.90
CA GLU A 72 -6.07 -0.57 21.54
C GLU A 72 -4.67 0.01 21.37
N PHE A 73 -4.55 1.34 21.54
CA PHE A 73 -3.26 2.05 21.49
C PHE A 73 -2.71 2.42 22.87
N VAL A 74 -3.53 2.29 23.92
CA VAL A 74 -3.16 2.70 25.27
C VAL A 74 -2.18 1.73 25.92
N ASN A 75 -2.25 0.46 25.54
CA ASN A 75 -1.35 -0.56 26.05
C ASN A 75 0.03 -0.45 25.39
N SER A 76 1.08 -0.35 26.21
CA SER A 76 2.48 -0.26 25.73
C SER A 76 2.89 -1.45 24.87
N PHE A 77 2.33 -2.63 25.08
CA PHE A 77 2.59 -3.83 24.29
C PHE A 77 2.30 -3.60 22.80
N PHE A 78 1.12 -3.07 22.47
CA PHE A 78 0.78 -2.82 21.05
C PHE A 78 1.61 -1.70 20.44
N SER A 79 1.99 -0.70 21.23
CA SER A 79 2.92 0.34 20.78
C SER A 79 4.29 -0.24 20.41
N GLU A 80 4.82 -1.15 21.21
CA GLU A 80 6.08 -1.83 20.94
C GLU A 80 5.99 -2.76 19.72
N VAL A 81 4.89 -3.50 19.58
CA VAL A 81 4.61 -4.33 18.38
C VAL A 81 4.59 -3.48 17.12
N ILE A 82 3.88 -2.34 17.14
CA ILE A 82 3.81 -1.43 15.98
C ILE A 82 5.20 -0.89 15.65
N MET A 83 6.00 -0.49 16.65
CA MET A 83 7.37 -0.05 16.43
C MET A 83 8.23 -1.16 15.80
N GLY A 84 8.08 -2.39 16.28
CA GLY A 84 8.75 -3.57 15.70
C GLY A 84 8.37 -3.78 14.24
N ILE A 85 7.09 -3.75 13.92
CA ILE A 85 6.57 -3.86 12.54
C ILE A 85 7.18 -2.77 11.65
N GLN A 86 7.15 -1.52 12.09
CA GLN A 86 7.70 -0.40 11.33
C GLN A 86 9.21 -0.51 11.12
N SER A 87 9.95 -1.03 12.11
CA SER A 87 11.39 -1.20 11.99
C SER A 87 11.80 -2.18 10.88
N VAL A 88 10.93 -3.14 10.57
CA VAL A 88 11.13 -4.13 9.50
C VAL A 88 10.60 -3.62 8.17
N LEU A 89 9.42 -3.03 8.14
CA LEU A 89 8.72 -2.66 6.91
C LEU A 89 9.25 -1.37 6.27
N ASN A 90 9.63 -0.36 7.09
CA ASN A 90 10.07 0.93 6.55
C ASN A 90 11.36 0.83 5.69
N PRO A 91 12.39 0.06 6.07
CA PRO A 91 13.57 -0.12 5.21
C PRO A 91 13.25 -0.74 3.84
N GLU A 92 12.20 -1.59 3.79
CA GLU A 92 11.72 -2.21 2.55
C GLU A 92 10.80 -1.29 1.73
N GLY A 93 10.58 -0.05 2.19
CA GLY A 93 9.75 0.95 1.51
C GLY A 93 8.25 0.81 1.77
N TYR A 94 7.84 -0.08 2.66
CA TYR A 94 6.43 -0.20 3.06
C TYR A 94 6.02 0.87 4.07
N HIS A 95 4.77 1.28 4.00
CA HIS A 95 4.12 2.14 4.97
C HIS A 95 3.06 1.36 5.75
N VAL A 96 2.89 1.69 7.01
CA VAL A 96 1.93 1.00 7.89
C VAL A 96 0.70 1.86 8.10
N LEU A 97 -0.47 1.33 7.76
CA LEU A 97 -1.77 1.92 8.07
C LEU A 97 -2.33 1.24 9.32
N ILE A 98 -2.45 1.99 10.40
CA ILE A 98 -2.82 1.44 11.71
C ILE A 98 -4.26 1.79 12.02
N MET A 99 -5.06 0.80 12.41
CA MET A 99 -6.45 0.95 12.83
C MET A 99 -6.70 0.25 14.17
N GLN A 100 -7.69 0.73 14.91
CA GLN A 100 -8.04 0.21 16.22
C GLN A 100 -9.41 -0.47 16.17
N SER A 101 -9.50 -1.72 16.69
CA SER A 101 -10.76 -2.47 16.71
C SER A 101 -11.60 -2.24 17.98
N ASN A 102 -11.00 -1.77 19.07
CA ASN A 102 -11.65 -1.64 20.39
C ASN A 102 -12.24 -2.96 20.90
N GLU A 103 -11.58 -4.09 20.67
CA GLU A 103 -12.08 -5.43 21.00
C GLU A 103 -13.49 -5.71 20.43
N SER A 104 -13.86 -5.08 19.32
CA SER A 104 -15.14 -5.24 18.66
C SER A 104 -14.96 -5.92 17.30
N HIS A 105 -15.60 -7.07 17.11
CA HIS A 105 -15.59 -7.79 15.84
C HIS A 105 -16.23 -6.98 14.69
N GLU A 106 -17.21 -6.13 14.97
CA GLU A 106 -17.81 -5.25 13.98
C GLU A 106 -16.79 -4.18 13.51
N ASN A 107 -16.06 -3.56 14.45
CA ASN A 107 -15.01 -2.61 14.12
C ASN A 107 -13.85 -3.28 13.39
N GLU A 108 -13.46 -4.49 13.81
CA GLU A 108 -12.42 -5.29 13.16
C GLU A 108 -12.77 -5.52 11.68
N LEU A 109 -13.98 -6.04 11.39
CA LEU A 109 -14.46 -6.26 10.03
C LEU A 109 -14.54 -4.96 9.22
N ARG A 110 -15.05 -3.88 9.83
CA ARG A 110 -15.12 -2.57 9.18
C ARG A 110 -13.73 -2.05 8.82
N ASN A 111 -12.77 -2.22 9.72
CA ASN A 111 -11.38 -1.81 9.51
C ASN A 111 -10.71 -2.63 8.40
N MET A 112 -10.90 -3.95 8.39
CA MET A 112 -10.41 -4.82 7.31
C MET A 112 -10.93 -4.38 5.94
N LYS A 113 -12.24 -4.18 5.81
CA LYS A 113 -12.87 -3.70 4.57
C LYS A 113 -12.37 -2.32 4.14
N ALA A 114 -12.15 -1.42 5.11
CA ALA A 114 -11.61 -0.09 4.83
C ALA A 114 -10.17 -0.14 4.31
N LEU A 115 -9.33 -0.99 4.89
CA LEU A 115 -7.94 -1.19 4.45
C LEU A 115 -7.87 -1.90 3.09
N GLU A 116 -8.73 -2.89 2.85
CA GLU A 116 -8.85 -3.55 1.55
C GLU A 116 -9.24 -2.55 0.45
N ALA A 117 -10.18 -1.65 0.73
CA ALA A 117 -10.55 -0.56 -0.18
C ALA A 117 -9.39 0.42 -0.47
N GLN A 118 -8.41 0.53 0.42
CA GLN A 118 -7.16 1.26 0.20
C GLN A 118 -6.11 0.43 -0.56
N MET A 119 -6.47 -0.80 -0.96
CA MET A 119 -5.59 -1.72 -1.70
C MET A 119 -4.27 -2.01 -0.97
N VAL A 120 -4.32 -2.22 0.35
CA VAL A 120 -3.13 -2.65 1.10
C VAL A 120 -2.64 -4.02 0.60
N ASP A 121 -1.35 -4.28 0.69
CA ASP A 121 -0.72 -5.51 0.18
C ASP A 121 -0.86 -6.70 1.16
N GLY A 122 -1.33 -6.46 2.38
CA GLY A 122 -1.57 -7.49 3.38
C GLY A 122 -1.99 -6.92 4.73
N PHE A 123 -2.40 -7.81 5.63
CA PHE A 123 -2.82 -7.47 7.00
C PHE A 123 -1.93 -8.12 8.07
N LEU A 124 -1.73 -7.36 9.15
CA LEU A 124 -1.25 -7.83 10.45
C LEU A 124 -2.36 -7.52 11.45
N ILE A 125 -2.99 -8.52 12.02
CA ILE A 125 -4.19 -8.35 12.84
C ILE A 125 -4.00 -9.02 14.20
N SER A 126 -4.18 -8.25 15.27
CA SER A 126 -4.47 -8.82 16.57
C SER A 126 -5.97 -9.07 16.64
N VAL A 127 -6.36 -10.33 16.44
CA VAL A 127 -7.76 -10.74 16.35
C VAL A 127 -8.45 -10.53 17.68
N THR A 128 -9.67 -9.99 17.67
CA THR A 128 -10.49 -9.84 18.88
C THR A 128 -10.89 -11.19 19.43
N GLN A 129 -10.98 -11.33 20.78
CA GLN A 129 -11.24 -12.63 21.43
C GLN A 129 -12.55 -13.26 20.99
N GLU A 130 -13.56 -12.45 20.68
CA GLU A 130 -14.88 -12.89 20.26
C GLU A 130 -15.12 -12.66 18.76
N SER A 131 -14.04 -12.76 17.95
CA SER A 131 -14.18 -12.52 16.52
C SER A 131 -15.03 -13.62 15.86
N GLU A 132 -16.13 -13.21 15.24
CA GLU A 132 -17.00 -14.05 14.41
C GLU A 132 -16.66 -13.90 12.91
N ASN A 133 -15.55 -13.23 12.59
CA ASN A 133 -15.17 -12.88 11.22
C ASN A 133 -14.46 -14.03 10.47
N THR A 134 -14.60 -15.27 10.90
CA THR A 134 -13.93 -16.44 10.35
C THR A 134 -14.15 -16.60 8.85
N SER A 135 -15.37 -16.37 8.37
CA SER A 135 -15.70 -16.44 6.94
C SER A 135 -14.93 -15.39 6.13
N TYR A 136 -14.79 -14.18 6.65
CA TYR A 136 -14.04 -13.12 5.98
C TYR A 136 -12.53 -13.42 5.91
N PHE A 137 -11.96 -13.96 6.98
CA PHE A 137 -10.58 -14.42 6.96
C PHE A 137 -10.37 -15.56 5.96
N SER A 138 -11.30 -16.53 5.91
CA SER A 138 -11.26 -17.61 4.93
C SER A 138 -11.31 -17.09 3.50
N ASP A 139 -12.15 -16.09 3.21
CA ASP A 139 -12.23 -15.45 1.90
C ASP A 139 -10.93 -14.76 1.51
N LEU A 140 -10.27 -14.06 2.44
CA LEU A 140 -8.97 -13.43 2.20
C LEU A 140 -7.89 -14.47 1.87
N ILE A 141 -7.83 -15.57 2.65
CA ILE A 141 -6.88 -16.67 2.43
C ILE A 141 -7.14 -17.36 1.10
N TRP A 142 -8.41 -17.64 0.76
CA TRP A 142 -8.81 -18.23 -0.51
C TRP A 142 -8.37 -17.39 -1.71
N ASN A 143 -8.43 -16.07 -1.58
CA ASN A 143 -7.97 -15.12 -2.60
C ASN A 143 -6.45 -14.88 -2.57
N ASN A 144 -5.69 -15.68 -1.82
CA ASN A 144 -4.24 -15.51 -1.61
C ASN A 144 -3.85 -14.11 -1.11
N PHE A 145 -4.72 -13.46 -0.33
CA PHE A 145 -4.39 -12.18 0.28
C PHE A 145 -3.57 -12.43 1.55
N PRO A 146 -2.38 -11.81 1.69
CA PRO A 146 -1.51 -12.04 2.84
C PRO A 146 -2.13 -11.54 4.15
N VAL A 147 -2.36 -12.45 5.10
CA VAL A 147 -2.87 -12.13 6.44
C VAL A 147 -2.01 -12.82 7.49
N VAL A 148 -1.60 -12.08 8.49
CA VAL A 148 -0.94 -12.60 9.69
C VAL A 148 -1.82 -12.25 10.89
N CYS A 149 -2.32 -13.28 11.58
CA CYS A 149 -3.11 -13.12 12.78
C CYS A 149 -2.24 -13.37 14.02
N THR A 150 -2.39 -12.53 15.02
CA THR A 150 -1.79 -12.70 16.34
C THR A 150 -2.90 -12.88 17.37
N ASN A 151 -2.62 -13.61 18.45
CA ASN A 151 -3.56 -13.90 19.55
C ASN A 151 -4.84 -14.64 19.11
N SER A 152 -4.80 -15.32 17.96
CA SER A 152 -5.92 -16.12 17.50
C SER A 152 -5.80 -17.56 18.02
N THR A 153 -6.88 -18.07 18.62
CA THR A 153 -7.08 -19.51 18.87
C THR A 153 -7.91 -20.16 17.77
N ALA A 154 -8.41 -19.37 16.80
CA ALA A 154 -9.20 -19.86 15.70
C ALA A 154 -8.33 -20.55 14.65
N ASP A 155 -8.79 -21.71 14.17
CA ASP A 155 -8.22 -22.39 13.02
C ASP A 155 -8.84 -21.80 11.76
N PHE A 156 -8.03 -21.08 11.00
CA PHE A 156 -8.44 -20.48 9.72
C PHE A 156 -8.06 -21.37 8.53
N SER A 157 -7.84 -22.68 8.74
CA SER A 157 -7.56 -23.61 7.65
C SER A 157 -8.75 -23.66 6.69
N PRO A 158 -8.54 -23.52 5.38
CA PRO A 158 -9.61 -23.73 4.41
C PRO A 158 -10.05 -25.19 4.43
N GLU A 159 -11.35 -25.46 4.56
CA GLU A 159 -11.94 -26.78 4.40
C GLU A 159 -11.80 -27.28 2.95
#